data_d54047396fb290039958928f090c2019
#
_entry.id   d54047396fb290039958928f090c2019
#
_cell.length_a   1.000
_cell.length_b   1.000
_cell.length_c   1.000
_cell.angle_alpha   90.00
_cell.angle_beta   90.00
_cell.angle_gamma   90.00
#
_symmetry.space_group_name_H-M   'P 1'
#
loop_
_entity.id
_entity.type
_entity.pdbx_description
1 polymer ?
#
loop_
_entity_poly.entity_id
_entity_poly.type
_entity_poly.pdbx_seq_one_letter_code
_entity_poly.pdbx_strand_id
1 'polypeptide(L)'
;NSPKATTTKEYFSKEDIDDENIISFFDLTKEGVGFVFDLNFLGTLLPTQEFAKDMIGKKGCNILNISSMNAYTPLTKIPAYSGAKSAVSNLTQWLAVHFSKVGIRVNAIAPGFFSTNQNKALLCNKDGTPTARTNKIINATPMERFGEIDELIGATLFLISDNAASFITGVVLPIDGGF
;
A
#
# COMPACT_ATOMS: atom_id res chain seq x y z
N ASN A 1 5.55 6.14 -6.54
CA ASN A 1 4.81 7.35 -6.94
C ASN A 1 5.45 8.04 -8.13
N SER A 2 4.65 8.77 -8.90
CA SER A 2 5.10 9.64 -9.98
C SER A 2 5.01 11.10 -9.52
N PRO A 3 6.02 11.95 -9.80
CA PRO A 3 5.89 13.39 -9.58
C PRO A 3 4.64 13.99 -10.25
N LYS A 4 4.24 13.45 -11.42
CA LYS A 4 3.05 13.84 -12.16
C LYS A 4 1.72 13.34 -11.57
N ALA A 5 1.77 12.64 -10.45
CA ALA A 5 0.63 12.14 -9.68
C ALA A 5 0.74 12.48 -8.19
N THR A 6 1.49 13.54 -7.87
CA THR A 6 1.77 13.97 -6.48
C THR A 6 1.56 15.47 -6.37
N THR A 7 0.80 15.92 -5.37
CA THR A 7 0.59 17.36 -5.11
C THR A 7 1.71 17.95 -4.27
N THR A 8 1.99 19.24 -4.44
CA THR A 8 3.02 19.96 -3.69
C THR A 8 2.60 20.18 -2.24
N LYS A 9 1.36 20.64 -2.03
CA LYS A 9 0.78 20.92 -0.71
C LYS A 9 -0.16 19.79 -0.24
N GLU A 10 -0.38 19.72 1.06
CA GLU A 10 -1.33 18.79 1.67
C GLU A 10 -2.77 19.28 1.56
N TYR A 11 -2.95 20.59 1.70
CA TYR A 11 -4.22 21.26 1.61
C TYR A 11 -4.13 22.30 0.49
N PHE A 12 -5.19 22.41 -0.29
CA PHE A 12 -5.33 23.38 -1.36
C PHE A 12 -6.10 24.59 -0.83
N SER A 13 -5.62 25.79 -1.13
CA SER A 13 -6.29 27.05 -0.83
C SER A 13 -6.63 27.81 -2.11
N LYS A 14 -7.49 28.81 -2.00
CA LYS A 14 -7.91 29.62 -3.17
C LYS A 14 -6.74 30.40 -3.77
N GLU A 15 -5.80 30.81 -2.93
CA GLU A 15 -4.59 31.55 -3.33
C GLU A 15 -3.60 30.69 -4.12
N ASP A 16 -3.71 29.35 -4.03
CA ASP A 16 -2.83 28.42 -4.72
C ASP A 16 -3.19 28.23 -6.20
N ILE A 17 -4.37 28.71 -6.63
CA ILE A 17 -4.91 28.41 -7.96
C ILE A 17 -4.07 29.04 -9.08
N ASP A 18 -3.45 30.19 -8.82
CA ASP A 18 -2.66 30.94 -9.77
C ASP A 18 -1.14 30.85 -9.52
N ASP A 19 -0.70 29.99 -8.57
CA ASP A 19 0.72 29.81 -8.25
C ASP A 19 1.34 28.69 -9.10
N GLU A 20 2.08 29.05 -10.13
CA GLU A 20 2.75 28.12 -11.05
C GLU A 20 3.77 27.18 -10.38
N ASN A 21 4.19 27.44 -9.14
CA ASN A 21 5.10 26.59 -8.39
C ASN A 21 4.37 25.49 -7.61
N ILE A 22 3.03 25.53 -7.57
CA ILE A 22 2.21 24.58 -6.83
C ILE A 22 1.57 23.60 -7.81
N ILE A 23 1.89 22.32 -7.63
CA ILE A 23 1.18 21.23 -8.28
C ILE A 23 -0.02 20.90 -7.41
N SER A 24 -1.22 21.19 -7.89
CA SER A 24 -2.49 20.92 -7.25
C SER A 24 -3.12 19.62 -7.78
N PHE A 25 -4.32 19.31 -7.35
CA PHE A 25 -5.12 18.21 -7.92
C PHE A 25 -5.39 18.42 -9.43
N PHE A 26 -5.56 19.66 -9.87
CA PHE A 26 -5.90 19.99 -11.25
C PHE A 26 -4.73 19.79 -12.24
N ASP A 27 -3.50 19.70 -11.72
CA ASP A 27 -2.28 19.53 -12.49
C ASP A 27 -1.84 18.06 -12.61
N LEU A 28 -2.53 17.16 -11.92
CA LEU A 28 -2.23 15.74 -12.00
C LEU A 28 -2.52 15.21 -13.40
N THR A 29 -1.54 14.57 -14.03
CA THR A 29 -1.69 14.11 -15.41
C THR A 29 -2.24 12.70 -15.49
N LYS A 30 -2.98 12.40 -16.57
CA LYS A 30 -3.46 11.05 -16.88
C LYS A 30 -2.31 10.04 -16.94
N GLU A 31 -1.19 10.43 -17.53
CA GLU A 31 0.00 9.59 -17.66
C GLU A 31 0.63 9.28 -16.29
N GLY A 32 0.71 10.29 -15.41
CA GLY A 32 1.22 10.13 -14.06
C GLY A 32 0.33 9.22 -13.21
N VAL A 33 -0.97 9.43 -13.24
CA VAL A 33 -1.96 8.59 -12.55
C VAL A 33 -1.94 7.18 -13.13
N GLY A 34 -1.96 7.05 -14.47
CA GLY A 34 -1.89 5.76 -15.18
C GLY A 34 -0.65 4.96 -14.76
N PHE A 35 0.53 5.56 -14.77
CA PHE A 35 1.77 4.91 -14.33
C PHE A 35 1.67 4.32 -12.92
N VAL A 36 1.05 5.06 -11.98
CA VAL A 36 0.89 4.58 -10.60
C VAL A 36 -0.09 3.41 -10.53
N PHE A 37 -1.19 3.45 -11.27
CA PHE A 37 -2.15 2.35 -11.35
C PHE A 37 -1.58 1.13 -12.07
N ASP A 38 -0.87 1.32 -13.17
CA ASP A 38 -0.22 0.23 -13.90
C ASP A 38 0.77 -0.51 -13.01
N LEU A 39 1.63 0.23 -12.30
CA LEU A 39 2.61 -0.36 -11.40
C LEU A 39 1.97 -1.10 -10.22
N ASN A 40 0.98 -0.52 -9.57
CA ASN A 40 0.44 -1.06 -8.31
C ASN A 40 -0.74 -2.02 -8.54
N PHE A 41 -1.71 -1.63 -9.38
CA PHE A 41 -2.93 -2.42 -9.59
C PHE A 41 -2.73 -3.47 -10.68
N LEU A 42 -2.33 -3.07 -11.90
CA LEU A 42 -2.08 -4.05 -12.96
C LEU A 42 -0.88 -4.93 -12.64
N GLY A 43 0.15 -4.40 -11.96
CA GLY A 43 1.28 -5.18 -11.45
C GLY A 43 0.90 -6.23 -10.39
N THR A 44 -0.29 -6.16 -9.80
CA THR A 44 -0.87 -7.21 -8.95
C THR A 44 -1.81 -8.11 -9.73
N LEU A 45 -2.69 -7.53 -10.53
CA LEU A 45 -3.72 -8.25 -11.27
C LEU A 45 -3.15 -9.20 -12.33
N LEU A 46 -2.25 -8.70 -13.18
CA LEU A 46 -1.72 -9.48 -14.29
C LEU A 46 -0.91 -10.72 -13.87
N PRO A 47 0.03 -10.62 -12.91
CA PRO A 47 0.69 -11.81 -12.37
C PRO A 47 -0.30 -12.80 -11.73
N THR A 48 -1.32 -12.27 -11.02
CA THR A 48 -2.37 -13.12 -10.43
C THR A 48 -3.12 -13.89 -11.51
N GLN A 49 -3.51 -13.24 -12.61
CA GLN A 49 -4.19 -13.90 -13.73
C GLN A 49 -3.34 -15.03 -14.33
N GLU A 50 -2.04 -14.84 -14.42
CA GLU A 50 -1.16 -15.84 -15.03
C GLU A 50 -0.92 -17.02 -14.09
N PHE A 51 -0.47 -16.75 -12.87
CA PHE A 51 -0.07 -17.81 -11.94
C PHE A 51 -1.24 -18.54 -11.27
N ALA A 52 -2.39 -17.89 -11.08
CA ALA A 52 -3.54 -18.55 -10.45
C ALA A 52 -4.08 -19.73 -11.27
N LYS A 53 -3.88 -19.74 -12.58
CA LYS A 53 -4.27 -20.89 -13.45
C LYS A 53 -3.60 -22.18 -12.99
N ASP A 54 -2.31 -22.10 -12.64
CA ASP A 54 -1.53 -23.26 -12.21
C ASP A 54 -1.81 -23.68 -10.77
N MET A 55 -2.55 -22.86 -10.01
CA MET A 55 -2.90 -23.12 -8.62
C MET A 55 -4.24 -23.86 -8.48
N ILE A 56 -5.09 -23.80 -9.48
CA ILE A 56 -6.45 -24.39 -9.46
C ILE A 56 -6.40 -25.89 -9.14
N GLY A 57 -7.16 -26.30 -8.12
CA GLY A 57 -7.26 -27.69 -7.69
C GLY A 57 -6.07 -28.21 -6.89
N LYS A 58 -5.05 -27.42 -6.66
CA LYS A 58 -3.92 -27.78 -5.79
C LYS A 58 -4.21 -27.40 -4.34
N LYS A 59 -3.77 -28.23 -3.40
CA LYS A 59 -3.90 -27.94 -1.96
C LYS A 59 -2.87 -26.92 -1.49
N GLY A 60 -3.23 -26.11 -0.51
CA GLY A 60 -2.32 -25.16 0.15
C GLY A 60 -1.98 -23.94 -0.67
N CYS A 61 -2.66 -23.72 -1.80
CA CYS A 61 -2.40 -22.54 -2.62
C CYS A 61 -2.99 -21.29 -2.00
N ASN A 62 -2.19 -20.24 -1.97
CA ASN A 62 -2.65 -18.93 -1.53
C ASN A 62 -1.95 -17.80 -2.27
N ILE A 63 -2.58 -16.64 -2.28
CA ILE A 63 -2.06 -15.39 -2.83
C ILE A 63 -2.02 -14.38 -1.69
N LEU A 64 -0.86 -13.78 -1.46
CA LEU A 64 -0.68 -12.69 -0.51
C LEU A 64 -0.32 -11.42 -1.26
N ASN A 65 -1.26 -10.50 -1.31
CA ASN A 65 -1.08 -9.19 -1.92
C ASN A 65 -0.47 -8.17 -0.95
N ILE A 66 0.23 -7.20 -1.48
CA ILE A 66 0.76 -6.07 -0.70
C ILE A 66 -0.09 -4.84 -0.98
N SER A 67 -1.00 -4.53 -0.06
CA SER A 67 -1.76 -3.30 -0.04
C SER A 67 -0.95 -2.17 0.65
N SER A 68 -1.60 -1.32 1.39
CA SER A 68 -0.98 -0.26 2.20
C SER A 68 -2.00 0.27 3.20
N MET A 69 -1.54 0.84 4.32
CA MET A 69 -2.40 1.63 5.20
C MET A 69 -3.09 2.78 4.43
N ASN A 70 -2.49 3.28 3.34
CA ASN A 70 -3.09 4.29 2.47
C ASN A 70 -4.41 3.86 1.79
N ALA A 71 -4.70 2.56 1.77
CA ALA A 71 -5.99 2.07 1.30
C ALA A 71 -7.13 2.38 2.29
N TYR A 72 -6.80 2.61 3.56
CA TYR A 72 -7.74 2.95 4.64
C TYR A 72 -7.70 4.44 4.97
N THR A 73 -6.49 4.97 5.16
CA THR A 73 -6.24 6.37 5.53
C THR A 73 -5.41 7.03 4.42
N PRO A 74 -6.06 7.64 3.40
CA PRO A 74 -5.35 8.20 2.27
C PRO A 74 -4.47 9.37 2.67
N LEU A 75 -3.20 9.33 2.29
CA LEU A 75 -2.29 10.45 2.48
C LEU A 75 -2.57 11.56 1.46
N THR A 76 -2.52 12.80 1.94
CA THR A 76 -2.98 13.99 1.22
C THR A 76 -2.28 14.25 -0.11
N LYS A 77 -0.97 13.98 -0.22
CA LYS A 77 -0.18 14.34 -1.41
C LYS A 77 -0.17 13.30 -2.54
N ILE A 78 -0.69 12.10 -2.31
CA ILE A 78 -0.52 10.95 -3.21
C ILE A 78 -1.83 10.24 -3.54
N PRO A 79 -2.83 10.96 -4.11
CA PRO A 79 -4.16 10.40 -4.33
C PRO A 79 -4.16 9.17 -5.25
N ALA A 80 -3.33 9.17 -6.29
CA ALA A 80 -3.24 8.05 -7.22
C ALA A 80 -2.71 6.77 -6.54
N TYR A 81 -1.71 6.89 -5.65
CA TYR A 81 -1.20 5.75 -4.92
C TYR A 81 -2.22 5.19 -3.93
N SER A 82 -2.88 6.06 -3.17
CA SER A 82 -3.94 5.67 -2.24
C SER A 82 -5.08 4.96 -2.97
N GLY A 83 -5.53 5.51 -4.10
CA GLY A 83 -6.55 4.89 -4.95
C GLY A 83 -6.12 3.52 -5.50
N ALA A 84 -4.89 3.40 -6.00
CA ALA A 84 -4.36 2.14 -6.51
C ALA A 84 -4.26 1.06 -5.42
N LYS A 85 -3.83 1.43 -4.20
CA LYS A 85 -3.77 0.48 -3.07
C LYS A 85 -5.15 0.10 -2.52
N SER A 86 -6.12 1.01 -2.56
CA SER A 86 -7.53 0.68 -2.30
C SER A 86 -8.07 -0.31 -3.34
N ALA A 87 -7.71 -0.14 -4.62
CA ALA A 87 -8.07 -1.07 -5.67
C ALA A 87 -7.44 -2.47 -5.45
N VAL A 88 -6.19 -2.56 -4.99
CA VAL A 88 -5.55 -3.84 -4.61
C VAL A 88 -6.28 -4.50 -3.43
N SER A 89 -6.70 -3.74 -2.42
CA SER A 89 -7.48 -4.26 -1.30
C SER A 89 -8.83 -4.83 -1.76
N ASN A 90 -9.55 -4.10 -2.60
CA ASN A 90 -10.82 -4.54 -3.16
C ASN A 90 -10.64 -5.77 -4.07
N LEU A 91 -9.62 -5.78 -4.93
CA LEU A 91 -9.28 -6.94 -5.77
C LEU A 91 -8.99 -8.19 -4.91
N THR A 92 -8.27 -8.03 -3.80
CA THR A 92 -8.00 -9.13 -2.84
C THR A 92 -9.30 -9.76 -2.34
N GLN A 93 -10.25 -8.95 -1.92
CA GLN A 93 -11.56 -9.40 -1.44
C GLN A 93 -12.37 -10.07 -2.56
N TRP A 94 -12.38 -9.48 -3.76
CA TRP A 94 -13.06 -10.06 -4.91
C TRP A 94 -12.48 -11.42 -5.30
N LEU A 95 -11.14 -11.51 -5.38
CA LEU A 95 -10.44 -12.77 -5.70
C LEU A 95 -10.68 -13.85 -4.65
N ALA A 96 -10.75 -13.48 -3.36
CA ALA A 96 -11.04 -14.41 -2.28
C ALA A 96 -12.38 -15.11 -2.46
N VAL A 97 -13.40 -14.36 -2.87
CA VAL A 97 -14.72 -14.92 -3.18
C VAL A 97 -14.68 -15.72 -4.49
N HIS A 98 -14.08 -15.17 -5.52
CA HIS A 98 -14.01 -15.76 -6.85
C HIS A 98 -13.30 -17.13 -6.85
N PHE A 99 -12.20 -17.24 -6.11
CA PHE A 99 -11.38 -18.46 -6.02
C PHE A 99 -11.78 -19.43 -4.90
N SER A 100 -12.81 -19.10 -4.11
CA SER A 100 -13.22 -19.91 -2.96
C SER A 100 -13.54 -21.38 -3.31
N LYS A 101 -14.09 -21.63 -4.49
CA LYS A 101 -14.48 -22.98 -4.96
C LYS A 101 -13.35 -23.77 -5.57
N VAL A 102 -12.21 -23.16 -5.86
CA VAL A 102 -11.04 -23.82 -6.49
C VAL A 102 -9.87 -23.98 -5.51
N GLY A 103 -10.08 -23.67 -4.24
CA GLY A 103 -9.13 -23.94 -3.16
C GLY A 103 -7.97 -22.95 -3.03
N ILE A 104 -8.10 -21.75 -3.60
CA ILE A 104 -7.07 -20.70 -3.48
C ILE A 104 -7.56 -19.65 -2.49
N ARG A 105 -6.82 -19.44 -1.40
CA ARG A 105 -7.04 -18.32 -0.47
C ARG A 105 -6.35 -17.06 -0.99
N VAL A 106 -6.97 -15.91 -0.82
CA VAL A 106 -6.39 -14.62 -1.22
C VAL A 106 -6.53 -13.63 -0.08
N ASN A 107 -5.40 -13.15 0.41
CA ASN A 107 -5.32 -12.18 1.50
C ASN A 107 -4.33 -11.07 1.13
N ALA A 108 -4.27 -10.04 1.93
CA ALA A 108 -3.28 -8.98 1.80
C ALA A 108 -2.75 -8.54 3.18
N ILE A 109 -1.53 -8.05 3.20
CA ILE A 109 -1.03 -7.19 4.27
C ILE A 109 -1.10 -5.74 3.82
N ALA A 110 -1.32 -4.82 4.75
CA ALA A 110 -1.37 -3.38 4.53
C ALA A 110 -0.32 -2.69 5.42
N PRO A 111 0.95 -2.66 4.99
CA PRO A 111 2.01 -2.03 5.76
C PRO A 111 1.79 -0.53 5.94
N GLY A 112 2.11 -0.02 7.13
CA GLY A 112 2.24 1.39 7.45
C GLY A 112 3.61 1.93 7.06
N PHE A 113 4.22 2.68 7.95
CA PHE A 113 5.55 3.25 7.74
C PHE A 113 6.63 2.37 8.36
N PHE A 114 7.52 1.86 7.53
CA PHE A 114 8.64 1.01 7.92
C PHE A 114 9.97 1.69 7.61
N SER A 115 10.95 1.50 8.50
CA SER A 115 12.32 1.93 8.26
C SER A 115 12.98 0.99 7.24
N THR A 116 13.47 1.54 6.14
CA THR A 116 14.16 0.79 5.09
C THR A 116 15.42 1.53 4.64
N ASN A 117 16.38 0.81 4.08
CA ASN A 117 17.57 1.44 3.52
C ASN A 117 17.25 2.47 2.42
N GLN A 118 16.14 2.29 1.69
CA GLN A 118 15.71 3.19 0.63
C GLN A 118 15.17 4.52 1.15
N ASN A 119 14.50 4.53 2.32
CA ASN A 119 13.87 5.73 2.84
C ASN A 119 14.65 6.39 3.98
N LYS A 120 15.69 5.76 4.50
CA LYS A 120 16.49 6.26 5.63
C LYS A 120 17.00 7.70 5.41
N ALA A 121 17.45 8.00 4.18
CA ALA A 121 17.88 9.35 3.81
C ALA A 121 16.75 10.39 3.77
N LEU A 122 15.49 9.96 3.69
CA LEU A 122 14.31 10.83 3.73
C LEU A 122 13.78 11.01 5.17
N LEU A 123 14.21 10.15 6.08
CA LEU A 123 13.75 10.14 7.47
C LEU A 123 14.62 10.97 8.40
N CYS A 124 15.91 11.13 8.07
CA CYS A 124 16.87 11.88 8.88
C CYS A 124 17.54 12.98 8.06
N ASN A 125 17.79 14.10 8.72
CA ASN A 125 18.64 15.18 8.22
C ASN A 125 20.10 14.72 8.20
N LYS A 126 20.99 15.51 7.59
CA LYS A 126 22.44 15.22 7.54
C LYS A 126 23.11 15.12 8.91
N ASP A 127 22.57 15.80 9.90
CA ASP A 127 23.02 15.78 11.30
C ASP A 127 22.45 14.63 12.13
N GLY A 128 21.65 13.74 11.51
CA GLY A 128 21.01 12.60 12.15
C GLY A 128 19.69 12.91 12.85
N THR A 129 19.25 14.17 12.89
CA THR A 129 17.96 14.54 13.48
C THR A 129 16.80 14.11 12.58
N PRO A 130 15.61 13.77 13.15
CA PRO A 130 14.44 13.46 12.35
C PRO A 130 14.01 14.62 11.46
N THR A 131 13.60 14.33 10.21
CA THR A 131 13.01 15.35 9.35
C THR A 131 11.61 15.75 9.85
N ALA A 132 11.10 16.92 9.41
CA ALA A 132 9.73 17.33 9.70
C ALA A 132 8.69 16.28 9.26
N ARG A 133 8.96 15.60 8.13
CA ARG A 133 8.14 14.48 7.65
C ARG A 133 8.15 13.30 8.63
N THR A 134 9.31 12.95 9.17
CA THR A 134 9.47 11.87 10.14
C THR A 134 8.68 12.16 11.40
N ASN A 135 8.84 13.36 11.97
CA ASN A 135 8.08 13.77 13.16
C ASN A 135 6.58 13.72 12.93
N LYS A 136 6.10 14.16 11.75
CA LYS A 136 4.69 14.08 11.39
C LYS A 136 4.17 12.64 11.36
N ILE A 137 4.93 11.72 10.78
CA ILE A 137 4.57 10.30 10.70
C ILE A 137 4.53 9.69 12.09
N ILE A 138 5.58 9.90 12.90
CA ILE A 138 5.67 9.37 14.26
C ILE A 138 4.53 9.90 15.13
N ASN A 139 4.24 11.20 15.07
CA ASN A 139 3.14 11.80 15.84
C ASN A 139 1.75 11.28 15.43
N ALA A 140 1.60 10.81 14.18
CA ALA A 140 0.35 10.23 13.68
C ALA A 140 0.27 8.71 13.93
N THR A 141 1.37 8.07 14.35
CA THR A 141 1.44 6.63 14.64
C THR A 141 1.35 6.42 16.15
N PRO A 142 0.29 5.79 16.69
CA PRO A 142 0.12 5.59 18.13
C PRO A 142 1.28 4.86 18.82
N MET A 143 1.98 3.95 18.12
CA MET A 143 3.20 3.31 18.65
C MET A 143 4.43 4.21 18.63
N GLU A 144 4.34 5.45 18.17
CA GLU A 144 5.37 6.50 18.19
C GLU A 144 6.71 6.10 17.57
N ARG A 145 6.69 5.20 16.58
CA ARG A 145 7.87 4.72 15.85
C ARG A 145 7.54 4.22 14.45
N PHE A 146 8.56 4.05 13.65
CA PHE A 146 8.48 3.25 12.42
C PHE A 146 8.48 1.75 12.76
N GLY A 147 7.83 0.95 11.92
CA GLY A 147 7.98 -0.50 11.96
C GLY A 147 9.36 -0.92 11.44
N GLU A 148 9.87 -2.04 11.95
CA GLU A 148 11.03 -2.73 11.42
C GLU A 148 10.57 -3.78 10.40
N ILE A 149 11.38 -4.03 9.36
CA ILE A 149 11.00 -4.94 8.24
C ILE A 149 10.63 -6.34 8.76
N ASP A 150 11.33 -6.82 9.77
CA ASP A 150 11.10 -8.15 10.35
C ASP A 150 9.73 -8.28 11.03
N GLU A 151 9.09 -7.17 11.41
CA GLU A 151 7.74 -7.17 11.99
C GLU A 151 6.64 -7.51 10.97
N LEU A 152 6.95 -7.51 9.67
CA LEU A 152 6.06 -8.02 8.62
C LEU A 152 6.05 -9.55 8.53
N ILE A 153 7.10 -10.22 9.01
CA ILE A 153 7.32 -11.67 8.82
C ILE A 153 6.21 -12.46 9.49
N GLY A 154 5.88 -12.14 10.74
CA GLY A 154 4.88 -12.88 11.51
C GLY A 154 3.50 -12.92 10.84
N ALA A 155 3.01 -11.77 10.40
CA ALA A 155 1.73 -11.67 9.69
C ALA A 155 1.77 -12.36 8.33
N THR A 156 2.89 -12.24 7.59
CA THR A 156 3.10 -12.93 6.32
C THR A 156 3.04 -14.45 6.51
N LEU A 157 3.84 -15.00 7.41
CA LEU A 157 3.86 -16.44 7.70
C LEU A 157 2.50 -16.95 8.18
N PHE A 158 1.81 -16.20 9.03
CA PHE A 158 0.46 -16.53 9.47
C PHE A 158 -0.50 -16.67 8.30
N LEU A 159 -0.58 -15.67 7.42
CA LEU A 159 -1.55 -15.65 6.33
C LEU A 159 -1.26 -16.67 5.23
N ILE A 160 0.02 -17.01 4.99
CA ILE A 160 0.38 -18.03 3.99
C ILE A 160 0.31 -19.46 4.54
N SER A 161 0.31 -19.64 5.85
CA SER A 161 0.25 -20.98 6.47
C SER A 161 -1.15 -21.57 6.36
N ASP A 162 -1.24 -22.74 5.75
CA ASP A 162 -2.51 -23.49 5.68
C ASP A 162 -2.95 -23.98 7.07
N ASN A 163 -2.02 -24.38 7.91
CA ASN A 163 -2.36 -24.84 9.26
C ASN A 163 -2.92 -23.72 10.16
N ALA A 164 -2.44 -22.48 9.97
CA ALA A 164 -2.85 -21.35 10.81
C ALA A 164 -4.01 -20.55 10.22
N ALA A 165 -4.18 -20.53 8.90
CA ALA A 165 -5.08 -19.62 8.21
C ALA A 165 -5.95 -20.29 7.13
N SER A 166 -6.21 -21.60 7.21
CA SER A 166 -7.01 -22.34 6.21
C SER A 166 -8.43 -21.80 6.01
N PHE A 167 -9.00 -21.16 7.03
CA PHE A 167 -10.34 -20.56 6.97
C PHE A 167 -10.31 -19.03 6.87
N ILE A 168 -9.14 -18.45 6.55
CA ILE A 168 -8.94 -17.00 6.39
C ILE A 168 -8.72 -16.70 4.91
N THR A 169 -9.65 -15.97 4.30
CA THR A 169 -9.55 -15.46 2.93
C THR A 169 -10.28 -14.12 2.82
N GLY A 170 -9.77 -13.20 2.01
CA GLY A 170 -10.30 -11.86 1.81
C GLY A 170 -9.89 -10.84 2.87
N VAL A 171 -9.04 -11.20 3.83
CA VAL A 171 -8.55 -10.23 4.83
C VAL A 171 -7.50 -9.30 4.21
N VAL A 172 -7.58 -8.04 4.58
CA VAL A 172 -6.51 -7.06 4.35
C VAL A 172 -6.05 -6.62 5.74
N LEU A 173 -4.90 -7.10 6.16
CA LEU A 173 -4.39 -6.95 7.54
C LEU A 173 -3.47 -5.74 7.65
N PRO A 174 -3.88 -4.67 8.38
CA PRO A 174 -2.99 -3.55 8.68
C PRO A 174 -1.84 -3.98 9.59
N ILE A 175 -0.63 -3.48 9.27
CA ILE A 175 0.57 -3.63 10.09
C ILE A 175 1.22 -2.25 10.09
N ASP A 176 0.72 -1.35 10.93
CA ASP A 176 0.95 0.08 10.80
C ASP A 176 1.24 0.82 12.12
N GLY A 177 1.26 0.11 13.24
CA GLY A 177 1.46 0.71 14.56
C GLY A 177 0.27 1.53 15.05
N GLY A 178 -0.91 1.34 14.44
CA GLY A 178 -2.16 2.03 14.77
C GLY A 178 -2.40 3.34 14.02
N PHE A 179 -1.64 3.61 12.93
CA PHE A 179 -1.73 4.83 12.11
C PHE A 179 -3.13 5.08 11.53
#